data_2726e5d7eff53bd34b1977fe7bbf5946
#
_entry.id   2726e5d7eff53bd34b1977fe7bbf5946
#
_cell.length_a   1.000
_cell.length_b   1.000
_cell.length_c   1.000
_cell.angle_alpha   90.00
_cell.angle_beta   90.00
_cell.angle_gamma   90.00
#
_symmetry.space_group_name_H-M   'P 1'
#
loop_
_entity.id
_entity.type
_entity.pdbx_description
1 polymer ?
#
loop_
_entity_poly.entity_id
_entity_poly.type
_entity_poly.pdbx_seq_one_letter_code
_entity_poly.pdbx_strand_id
1 'polypeptide(L)'
;MAILEKSRLFQSPKLDSRIKSANVQKSEQWIGYFASPMLLYMAYYGMSGSYLNQFYVDVLKLGGIAGGAFLVLLPVLSKVFDAVTNLLMGMIIDRTRTRQGKVRPWVLIAGPCVTLAGIMLYCVPKMSLMGQAIWVAVSYNLYFAFAFTMYNMTQMLLVPLSTRNTKQRDSLAMMVSMGQSMLPGALVYMIFPMIFLPIMGADQATWAKVMSIISCLFLPGAILQYYFTKERVSEDAAAGHEEVVSLGQQIKTCFSDKYWLYYFAILFFYQFSQNIYSVAINFYANYVMGSYNDGSTLTILNVVGQFPLGVGVFLLWPLARKFGKRWVFFVGMLLSFAAGMVMFFVSKPGNLVPVLAASFFKAIGMLPTYLFAGMMADAMDHIEWERGYRCDGFTATMSSVLMTVMAGVGTTVFNAGLRAGSANGYIAPLTGTSLTDIFAQLSDKGLTAQLAMDAYTANADGVYTVAVNQPAGVNRWLVICVALIPALTYLIMAVFGYFNDVGEQIPQISRDIQERHRREAEARGEVYVSPEEKAAAEQIENDRIAEENRIAELKAKCEKKGLSFEEEEAKYQAKLAEAKAKAEAKAAKKAKK
;
A
#
# COMPACT_ATOMS: atom_id res chain seq x y z
N MET A 1 9.16 8.25 -30.91
CA MET A 1 9.02 6.95 -31.58
C MET A 1 8.11 6.09 -30.71
N ALA A 2 7.08 5.48 -31.26
CA ALA A 2 6.14 4.65 -30.50
C ALA A 2 6.83 3.36 -30.04
N ILE A 3 6.68 3.03 -28.75
CA ILE A 3 7.31 1.86 -28.12
C ILE A 3 6.40 0.65 -28.32
N LEU A 4 6.98 -0.52 -28.59
CA LEU A 4 6.33 -1.81 -28.85
C LEU A 4 5.41 -1.86 -30.09
N GLU A 5 5.26 -0.78 -30.86
CA GLU A 5 4.40 -0.73 -32.07
C GLU A 5 4.81 -1.80 -33.12
N LYS A 6 6.10 -2.03 -33.29
CA LYS A 6 6.65 -3.02 -34.25
C LYS A 6 6.80 -4.42 -33.65
N SER A 7 6.43 -4.63 -32.38
CA SER A 7 6.58 -5.93 -31.73
C SER A 7 5.55 -6.93 -32.27
N ARG A 8 6.00 -7.95 -33.01
CA ARG A 8 5.14 -9.04 -33.53
C ARG A 8 4.38 -9.74 -32.39
N LEU A 9 4.98 -9.81 -31.21
CA LEU A 9 4.38 -10.45 -30.03
C LEU A 9 3.13 -9.69 -29.58
N PHE A 10 3.26 -8.36 -29.32
CA PHE A 10 2.17 -7.53 -28.79
C PHE A 10 1.18 -7.04 -29.84
N GLN A 11 1.38 -7.38 -31.11
CA GLN A 11 0.40 -7.20 -32.19
C GLN A 11 -0.37 -8.49 -32.49
N SER A 12 -0.02 -9.61 -31.86
CA SER A 12 -0.63 -10.91 -32.08
C SER A 12 -2.04 -11.01 -31.46
N PRO A 13 -3.05 -11.54 -32.20
CA PRO A 13 -4.39 -11.81 -31.62
C PRO A 13 -4.39 -12.82 -30.47
N LYS A 14 -3.35 -13.65 -30.33
CA LYS A 14 -3.22 -14.64 -29.24
C LYS A 14 -3.10 -14.01 -27.86
N LEU A 15 -2.63 -12.75 -27.81
CA LEU A 15 -2.49 -11.96 -26.57
C LEU A 15 -3.68 -11.02 -26.33
N ASP A 16 -4.76 -11.12 -27.10
CA ASP A 16 -5.98 -10.33 -26.83
C ASP A 16 -6.60 -10.72 -25.48
N SER A 17 -7.27 -9.75 -24.85
CA SER A 17 -8.01 -10.00 -23.62
C SER A 17 -9.07 -11.08 -23.81
N ARG A 18 -9.28 -11.90 -22.80
CA ARG A 18 -10.41 -12.82 -22.74
C ARG A 18 -11.74 -12.09 -22.55
N ILE A 19 -11.70 -10.85 -22.08
CA ILE A 19 -12.87 -9.99 -21.93
C ILE A 19 -13.20 -9.36 -23.27
N LYS A 20 -14.24 -9.86 -23.93
CA LYS A 20 -14.70 -9.35 -25.24
C LYS A 20 -15.77 -8.27 -25.10
N SER A 21 -16.46 -8.22 -23.95
CA SER A 21 -17.54 -7.27 -23.68
C SER A 21 -17.07 -5.82 -23.76
N ALA A 22 -17.97 -4.96 -24.21
CA ALA A 22 -17.81 -3.50 -24.16
C ALA A 22 -17.98 -2.99 -22.71
N ASN A 23 -18.80 -3.64 -21.91
CA ASN A 23 -18.99 -3.33 -20.49
C ASN A 23 -18.06 -4.13 -19.59
N VAL A 24 -17.85 -3.65 -18.37
CA VAL A 24 -17.09 -4.35 -17.33
C VAL A 24 -17.85 -5.59 -16.88
N GLN A 25 -17.20 -6.75 -16.98
CA GLN A 25 -17.79 -8.04 -16.58
C GLN A 25 -17.40 -8.44 -15.16
N LYS A 26 -18.20 -9.30 -14.53
CA LYS A 26 -17.88 -9.85 -13.20
C LYS A 26 -16.56 -10.62 -13.16
N SER A 27 -16.23 -11.36 -14.23
CA SER A 27 -14.94 -12.06 -14.36
C SER A 27 -13.76 -11.09 -14.37
N GLU A 28 -13.91 -9.93 -15.00
CA GLU A 28 -12.92 -8.86 -14.98
C GLU A 28 -12.74 -8.29 -13.57
N GLN A 29 -13.85 -7.99 -12.88
CA GLN A 29 -13.82 -7.47 -11.50
C GLN A 29 -13.12 -8.43 -10.55
N TRP A 30 -13.54 -9.72 -10.53
CA TRP A 30 -13.06 -10.68 -9.55
C TRP A 30 -11.69 -11.27 -9.88
N ILE A 31 -11.37 -11.53 -11.14
CA ILE A 31 -10.09 -12.13 -11.53
C ILE A 31 -9.06 -11.03 -11.83
N GLY A 32 -9.40 -10.09 -12.73
CA GLY A 32 -8.48 -9.06 -13.20
C GLY A 32 -8.13 -8.01 -12.14
N TYR A 33 -9.14 -7.53 -11.39
CA TYR A 33 -8.99 -6.39 -10.48
C TYR A 33 -9.00 -6.76 -8.99
N PHE A 34 -9.32 -8.00 -8.62
CA PHE A 34 -9.27 -8.44 -7.23
C PHE A 34 -8.25 -9.57 -7.02
N ALA A 35 -8.49 -10.78 -7.57
CA ALA A 35 -7.67 -11.95 -7.27
C ALA A 35 -6.23 -11.84 -7.80
N SER A 36 -6.05 -11.26 -9.00
CA SER A 36 -4.70 -11.08 -9.57
C SER A 36 -3.86 -10.09 -8.78
N PRO A 37 -4.30 -8.85 -8.50
CA PRO A 37 -3.59 -7.95 -7.60
C PRO A 37 -3.35 -8.55 -6.21
N MET A 38 -4.31 -9.32 -5.67
CA MET A 38 -4.15 -9.98 -4.37
C MET A 38 -2.94 -10.91 -4.34
N LEU A 39 -2.77 -11.78 -5.35
CA LEU A 39 -1.61 -12.66 -5.45
C LEU A 39 -0.29 -11.88 -5.54
N LEU A 40 -0.28 -10.82 -6.35
CA LEU A 40 0.89 -9.99 -6.57
C LEU A 40 1.30 -9.23 -5.30
N TYR A 41 0.34 -8.65 -4.61
CA TYR A 41 0.63 -7.90 -3.38
C TYR A 41 0.87 -8.80 -2.16
N MET A 42 0.32 -10.03 -2.12
CA MET A 42 0.74 -11.03 -1.12
C MET A 42 2.23 -11.34 -1.25
N ALA A 43 2.71 -11.57 -2.47
CA ALA A 43 4.14 -11.77 -2.70
C ALA A 43 4.97 -10.53 -2.31
N TYR A 44 4.53 -9.34 -2.69
CA TYR A 44 5.18 -8.08 -2.34
C TYR A 44 5.30 -7.88 -0.81
N TYR A 45 4.20 -8.00 -0.07
CA TYR A 45 4.22 -7.82 1.38
C TYR A 45 5.05 -8.89 2.11
N GLY A 46 5.04 -10.14 1.61
CA GLY A 46 5.88 -11.22 2.15
C GLY A 46 7.38 -10.99 1.91
N MET A 47 7.75 -10.29 0.83
CA MET A 47 9.15 -10.08 0.43
C MET A 47 9.72 -8.73 0.84
N SER A 48 8.93 -7.85 1.43
CA SER A 48 9.34 -6.47 1.77
C SER A 48 9.26 -6.19 3.27
N GLY A 49 9.57 -4.96 3.66
CA GLY A 49 9.41 -4.48 5.03
C GLY A 49 10.32 -5.16 6.05
N SER A 50 9.74 -5.59 7.17
CA SER A 50 10.49 -6.17 8.29
C SER A 50 11.16 -7.50 7.97
N TYR A 51 10.57 -8.33 7.12
CA TYR A 51 11.13 -9.63 6.74
C TYR A 51 12.41 -9.48 5.92
N LEU A 52 12.45 -8.53 4.98
CA LEU A 52 13.65 -8.23 4.21
C LEU A 52 14.76 -7.66 5.11
N ASN A 53 14.39 -6.74 6.01
CA ASN A 53 15.35 -6.17 6.95
C ASN A 53 15.91 -7.25 7.90
N GLN A 54 15.06 -8.16 8.38
CA GLN A 54 15.49 -9.32 9.18
C GLN A 54 16.47 -10.20 8.39
N PHE A 55 16.17 -10.51 7.13
CA PHE A 55 17.09 -11.28 6.27
C PHE A 55 18.47 -10.63 6.17
N TYR A 56 18.54 -9.30 5.99
CA TYR A 56 19.80 -8.60 5.89
C TYR A 56 20.56 -8.52 7.22
N VAL A 57 19.86 -8.35 8.32
CA VAL A 57 20.47 -8.16 9.65
C VAL A 57 20.80 -9.50 10.31
N ASP A 58 19.88 -10.46 10.31
CA ASP A 58 20.00 -11.73 11.04
C ASP A 58 20.68 -12.82 10.22
N VAL A 59 20.33 -12.94 8.94
CA VAL A 59 20.77 -14.05 8.09
C VAL A 59 22.08 -13.71 7.40
N LEU A 60 22.14 -12.58 6.67
CA LEU A 60 23.34 -12.15 5.97
C LEU A 60 24.36 -11.43 6.87
N LYS A 61 23.93 -10.98 8.06
CA LYS A 61 24.79 -10.29 9.05
C LYS A 61 25.48 -9.04 8.49
N LEU A 62 24.80 -8.34 7.57
CA LEU A 62 25.34 -7.15 6.90
C LEU A 62 25.40 -5.91 7.81
N GLY A 63 24.85 -5.98 9.02
CA GLY A 63 24.86 -4.88 10.00
C GLY A 63 26.23 -4.35 10.38
N GLY A 64 27.32 -5.14 10.17
CA GLY A 64 28.70 -4.73 10.42
C GLY A 64 29.39 -3.98 9.29
N ILE A 65 28.82 -3.96 8.06
CA ILE A 65 29.47 -3.37 6.89
C ILE A 65 29.54 -1.85 6.99
N ALA A 66 30.72 -1.32 6.70
CA ALA A 66 31.02 0.11 6.82
C ALA A 66 30.58 0.68 8.18
N GLY A 67 30.73 -0.13 9.24
CA GLY A 67 30.26 0.21 10.56
C GLY A 67 28.73 0.35 10.66
N GLY A 68 27.94 -0.37 9.84
CA GLY A 68 26.48 -0.32 9.79
C GLY A 68 25.92 0.73 8.85
N ALA A 69 26.74 1.58 8.25
CA ALA A 69 26.26 2.62 7.34
C ALA A 69 25.59 2.04 6.07
N PHE A 70 25.96 0.85 5.63
CA PHE A 70 25.40 0.21 4.45
C PHE A 70 23.87 0.06 4.53
N LEU A 71 23.37 -0.60 5.60
CA LEU A 71 21.93 -0.82 5.78
C LEU A 71 21.15 0.48 6.11
N VAL A 72 21.87 1.51 6.56
CA VAL A 72 21.31 2.84 6.80
C VAL A 72 21.14 3.61 5.47
N LEU A 73 22.13 3.58 4.60
CA LEU A 73 22.15 4.36 3.36
C LEU A 73 21.41 3.68 2.20
N LEU A 74 21.42 2.34 2.13
CA LEU A 74 20.81 1.59 1.04
C LEU A 74 19.36 1.99 0.76
N PRO A 75 18.43 2.02 1.75
CA PRO A 75 17.05 2.40 1.49
C PRO A 75 16.90 3.84 0.98
N VAL A 76 17.69 4.78 1.50
CA VAL A 76 17.63 6.21 1.11
C VAL A 76 18.10 6.40 -0.32
N LEU A 77 19.28 5.86 -0.65
CA LEU A 77 19.84 5.96 -2.01
C LEU A 77 18.95 5.27 -3.04
N SER A 78 18.38 4.12 -2.69
CA SER A 78 17.43 3.42 -3.55
C SER A 78 16.21 4.25 -3.90
N LYS A 79 15.74 5.13 -3.00
CA LYS A 79 14.58 5.99 -3.27
C LYS A 79 14.87 7.08 -4.31
N VAL A 80 16.10 7.51 -4.45
CA VAL A 80 16.52 8.40 -5.54
C VAL A 80 16.40 7.68 -6.90
N PHE A 81 16.88 6.44 -6.97
CA PHE A 81 16.71 5.61 -8.18
C PHE A 81 15.23 5.34 -8.48
N ASP A 82 14.42 5.05 -7.47
CA ASP A 82 12.99 4.82 -7.62
C ASP A 82 12.27 6.05 -8.20
N ALA A 83 12.60 7.26 -7.75
CA ALA A 83 12.03 8.50 -8.31
C ALA A 83 12.38 8.67 -9.80
N VAL A 84 13.62 8.39 -10.20
CA VAL A 84 14.05 8.49 -11.60
C VAL A 84 13.35 7.42 -12.47
N THR A 85 13.29 6.18 -11.98
CA THR A 85 12.66 5.08 -12.73
C THR A 85 11.15 5.25 -12.85
N ASN A 86 10.46 5.81 -11.86
CA ASN A 86 9.05 6.18 -11.95
C ASN A 86 8.80 7.18 -13.11
N LEU A 87 9.61 8.24 -13.19
CA LEU A 87 9.51 9.23 -14.26
C LEU A 87 9.75 8.60 -15.65
N LEU A 88 10.82 7.79 -15.76
CA LEU A 88 11.15 7.10 -17.01
C LEU A 88 10.04 6.13 -17.42
N MET A 89 9.50 5.37 -16.48
CA MET A 89 8.45 4.39 -16.76
C MET A 89 7.14 5.08 -17.20
N GLY A 90 6.78 6.20 -16.59
CA GLY A 90 5.66 7.02 -17.03
C GLY A 90 5.80 7.43 -18.49
N MET A 91 6.95 8.00 -18.89
CA MET A 91 7.24 8.38 -20.27
C MET A 91 7.23 7.17 -21.25
N ILE A 92 7.67 6.00 -20.79
CA ILE A 92 7.67 4.78 -21.59
C ILE A 92 6.22 4.31 -21.84
N ILE A 93 5.40 4.27 -20.80
CA ILE A 93 3.98 3.88 -20.92
C ILE A 93 3.24 4.82 -21.86
N ASP A 94 3.43 6.13 -21.73
CA ASP A 94 2.76 7.12 -22.57
C ASP A 94 3.13 7.01 -24.06
N ARG A 95 4.34 6.55 -24.36
CA ARG A 95 4.80 6.30 -25.73
C ARG A 95 4.46 4.91 -26.27
N THR A 96 3.88 4.05 -25.43
CA THR A 96 3.54 2.68 -25.84
C THR A 96 2.30 2.67 -26.73
N ARG A 97 2.39 1.97 -27.87
CA ARG A 97 1.27 1.75 -28.80
C ARG A 97 1.23 0.28 -29.18
N THR A 98 0.22 -0.43 -28.68
CA THR A 98 -0.01 -1.84 -29.01
C THR A 98 -1.49 -2.11 -29.26
N ARG A 99 -1.78 -3.23 -29.91
CA ARG A 99 -3.15 -3.71 -30.14
C ARG A 99 -3.91 -3.96 -28.83
N GLN A 100 -3.19 -4.32 -27.76
CA GLN A 100 -3.78 -4.65 -26.44
C GLN A 100 -3.96 -3.44 -25.52
N GLY A 101 -3.55 -2.26 -25.96
CA GLY A 101 -3.54 -1.04 -25.17
C GLY A 101 -2.13 -0.54 -24.83
N LYS A 102 -2.00 0.47 -24.01
CA LYS A 102 -0.72 1.06 -23.65
C LYS A 102 -0.14 0.52 -22.33
N VAL A 103 -0.98 0.07 -21.40
CA VAL A 103 -0.60 -0.32 -20.05
C VAL A 103 -0.50 -1.85 -19.91
N ARG A 104 -1.44 -2.60 -20.46
CA ARG A 104 -1.51 -4.06 -20.33
C ARG A 104 -0.23 -4.80 -20.75
N PRO A 105 0.48 -4.45 -21.83
CA PRO A 105 1.75 -5.09 -22.18
C PRO A 105 2.78 -5.05 -21.06
N TRP A 106 2.81 -3.96 -20.31
CA TRP A 106 3.75 -3.77 -19.21
C TRP A 106 3.40 -4.61 -17.97
N VAL A 107 2.12 -4.95 -17.75
CA VAL A 107 1.74 -5.94 -16.72
C VAL A 107 2.36 -7.30 -17.03
N LEU A 108 2.29 -7.73 -18.30
CA LEU A 108 2.85 -9.01 -18.73
C LEU A 108 4.38 -9.04 -18.66
N ILE A 109 5.04 -7.93 -19.01
CA ILE A 109 6.51 -7.80 -18.90
C ILE A 109 6.95 -7.70 -17.44
N ALA A 110 6.21 -6.98 -16.60
CA ALA A 110 6.53 -6.82 -15.19
C ALA A 110 6.51 -8.16 -14.42
N GLY A 111 5.60 -9.08 -14.77
CA GLY A 111 5.50 -10.39 -14.10
C GLY A 111 6.83 -11.13 -14.02
N PRO A 112 7.46 -11.51 -15.14
CA PRO A 112 8.79 -12.15 -15.14
C PRO A 112 9.88 -11.29 -14.51
N CYS A 113 9.88 -9.96 -14.76
CA CYS A 113 10.90 -9.07 -14.20
C CYS A 113 10.85 -9.03 -12.67
N VAL A 114 9.66 -8.89 -12.06
CA VAL A 114 9.50 -8.88 -10.61
C VAL A 114 9.83 -10.25 -10.02
N THR A 115 9.41 -11.33 -10.67
CA THR A 115 9.72 -12.69 -10.22
C THR A 115 11.22 -12.93 -10.19
N LEU A 116 11.95 -12.63 -11.27
CA LEU A 116 13.40 -12.80 -11.34
C LEU A 116 14.14 -11.90 -10.34
N ALA A 117 13.76 -10.63 -10.27
CA ALA A 117 14.36 -9.69 -9.32
C ALA A 117 14.10 -10.11 -7.87
N GLY A 118 12.91 -10.64 -7.55
CA GLY A 118 12.57 -11.16 -6.23
C GLY A 118 13.35 -12.41 -5.86
N ILE A 119 13.59 -13.31 -6.79
CA ILE A 119 14.51 -14.46 -6.59
C ILE A 119 15.93 -13.95 -6.31
N MET A 120 16.44 -13.00 -7.11
CA MET A 120 17.76 -12.44 -6.90
C MET A 120 17.91 -11.73 -5.54
N LEU A 121 16.84 -11.14 -5.02
CA LEU A 121 16.83 -10.41 -3.76
C LEU A 121 17.21 -11.30 -2.55
N TYR A 122 16.80 -12.56 -2.56
CA TYR A 122 17.05 -13.52 -1.49
C TYR A 122 18.07 -14.60 -1.83
N CYS A 123 18.30 -14.88 -3.11
CA CYS A 123 19.36 -15.80 -3.58
C CYS A 123 20.71 -15.08 -3.64
N VAL A 124 21.25 -14.69 -2.48
CA VAL A 124 22.54 -14.03 -2.37
C VAL A 124 23.66 -15.08 -2.45
N PRO A 125 24.60 -15.00 -3.42
CA PRO A 125 25.69 -15.96 -3.53
C PRO A 125 26.63 -15.94 -2.31
N LYS A 126 27.20 -17.09 -1.97
CA LYS A 126 28.23 -17.20 -0.92
C LYS A 126 29.55 -16.59 -1.44
N MET A 127 29.83 -15.37 -1.00
CA MET A 127 31.02 -14.60 -1.37
C MET A 127 31.50 -13.76 -0.18
N SER A 128 32.51 -12.93 -0.37
CA SER A 128 32.97 -12.00 0.66
C SER A 128 31.81 -11.09 1.12
N LEU A 129 31.85 -10.60 2.35
CA LEU A 129 30.82 -9.76 2.93
C LEU A 129 30.55 -8.50 2.07
N MET A 130 31.62 -7.90 1.51
CA MET A 130 31.49 -6.77 0.57
C MET A 130 30.83 -7.20 -0.75
N GLY A 131 31.12 -8.37 -1.27
CA GLY A 131 30.47 -8.92 -2.47
C GLY A 131 28.98 -9.13 -2.25
N GLN A 132 28.58 -9.67 -1.09
CA GLN A 132 27.17 -9.82 -0.71
C GLN A 132 26.47 -8.46 -0.60
N ALA A 133 27.14 -7.44 -0.04
CA ALA A 133 26.58 -6.08 0.04
C ALA A 133 26.34 -5.48 -1.36
N ILE A 134 27.28 -5.64 -2.28
CA ILE A 134 27.10 -5.18 -3.67
C ILE A 134 25.95 -5.92 -4.34
N TRP A 135 25.86 -7.25 -4.16
CA TRP A 135 24.75 -8.04 -4.69
C TRP A 135 23.40 -7.56 -4.15
N VAL A 136 23.32 -7.34 -2.83
CA VAL A 136 22.12 -6.82 -2.16
C VAL A 136 21.75 -5.44 -2.71
N ALA A 137 22.72 -4.53 -2.87
CA ALA A 137 22.45 -3.20 -3.41
C ALA A 137 21.88 -3.27 -4.83
N VAL A 138 22.44 -4.13 -5.69
CA VAL A 138 21.98 -4.30 -7.07
C VAL A 138 20.58 -4.96 -7.10
N SER A 139 20.39 -6.08 -6.41
CA SER A 139 19.12 -6.82 -6.40
C SER A 139 18.00 -6.03 -5.76
N TYR A 140 18.28 -5.26 -4.70
CA TYR A 140 17.33 -4.36 -4.06
C TYR A 140 16.80 -3.30 -5.04
N ASN A 141 17.69 -2.61 -5.74
CA ASN A 141 17.28 -1.60 -6.73
C ASN A 141 16.59 -2.22 -7.94
N LEU A 142 17.06 -3.40 -8.40
CA LEU A 142 16.41 -4.12 -9.48
C LEU A 142 14.96 -4.51 -9.13
N TYR A 143 14.73 -4.94 -7.89
CA TYR A 143 13.40 -5.31 -7.42
C TYR A 143 12.50 -4.08 -7.18
N PHE A 144 12.90 -3.17 -6.29
CA PHE A 144 12.06 -2.05 -5.88
C PHE A 144 12.01 -0.91 -6.89
N ALA A 145 13.18 -0.43 -7.33
CA ALA A 145 13.24 0.75 -8.18
C ALA A 145 12.99 0.47 -9.67
N PHE A 146 13.13 -0.76 -10.13
CA PHE A 146 12.91 -1.08 -11.54
C PHE A 146 11.70 -2.00 -11.75
N ALA A 147 11.75 -3.25 -11.31
CA ALA A 147 10.75 -4.25 -11.66
C ALA A 147 9.38 -3.97 -11.01
N PHE A 148 9.36 -3.68 -9.71
CA PHE A 148 8.11 -3.39 -8.99
C PHE A 148 7.53 -2.01 -9.38
N THR A 149 8.39 -1.02 -9.66
CA THR A 149 7.95 0.28 -10.19
C THR A 149 7.23 0.13 -11.51
N MET A 150 7.73 -0.70 -12.44
CA MET A 150 7.07 -1.02 -13.70
C MET A 150 5.65 -1.56 -13.46
N TYR A 151 5.51 -2.51 -12.54
CA TYR A 151 4.20 -3.07 -12.19
C TYR A 151 3.29 -2.02 -11.52
N ASN A 152 3.79 -1.31 -10.52
CA ASN A 152 3.00 -0.35 -9.74
C ASN A 152 2.44 0.80 -10.60
N MET A 153 3.23 1.33 -11.52
CA MET A 153 2.78 2.36 -12.46
C MET A 153 1.64 1.87 -13.35
N THR A 154 1.68 0.60 -13.78
CA THR A 154 0.58 0.02 -14.56
C THR A 154 -0.71 -0.08 -13.75
N GLN A 155 -0.63 -0.37 -12.45
CA GLN A 155 -1.82 -0.48 -11.59
C GLN A 155 -2.58 0.84 -11.45
N MET A 156 -1.86 1.95 -11.36
CA MET A 156 -2.47 3.28 -11.24
C MET A 156 -3.29 3.65 -12.49
N LEU A 157 -2.89 3.18 -13.67
CA LEU A 157 -3.50 3.53 -14.95
C LEU A 157 -4.58 2.54 -15.43
N LEU A 158 -4.59 1.30 -14.92
CA LEU A 158 -5.52 0.27 -15.40
C LEU A 158 -6.99 0.62 -15.18
N VAL A 159 -7.36 1.13 -14.00
CA VAL A 159 -8.76 1.46 -13.66
C VAL A 159 -9.29 2.62 -14.51
N PRO A 160 -8.60 3.77 -14.61
CA PRO A 160 -9.03 4.87 -15.49
C PRO A 160 -9.19 4.48 -16.95
N LEU A 161 -8.32 3.61 -17.47
CA LEU A 161 -8.35 3.17 -18.86
C LEU A 161 -9.37 2.05 -19.15
N SER A 162 -9.98 1.47 -18.11
CA SER A 162 -10.91 0.35 -18.28
C SER A 162 -12.29 0.79 -18.70
N THR A 163 -12.80 1.91 -18.20
CA THR A 163 -14.15 2.39 -18.47
C THR A 163 -14.32 3.87 -18.14
N ARG A 164 -15.18 4.55 -18.93
CA ARG A 164 -15.63 5.92 -18.64
C ARG A 164 -16.82 5.95 -17.67
N ASN A 165 -17.57 4.86 -17.57
CA ASN A 165 -18.72 4.80 -16.66
C ASN A 165 -18.26 4.85 -15.20
N THR A 166 -18.65 5.89 -14.48
CA THR A 166 -18.21 6.17 -13.11
C THR A 166 -18.58 5.05 -12.14
N LYS A 167 -19.79 4.48 -12.23
CA LYS A 167 -20.23 3.38 -11.36
C LYS A 167 -19.39 2.11 -11.57
N GLN A 168 -19.07 1.80 -12.84
CA GLN A 168 -18.20 0.66 -13.14
C GLN A 168 -16.78 0.92 -12.67
N ARG A 169 -16.26 2.13 -12.87
CA ARG A 169 -14.93 2.56 -12.43
C ARG A 169 -14.78 2.49 -10.91
N ASP A 170 -15.76 2.98 -10.16
CA ASP A 170 -15.76 2.94 -8.69
C ASP A 170 -15.79 1.49 -8.17
N SER A 171 -16.56 0.63 -8.83
CA SER A 171 -16.57 -0.81 -8.52
C SER A 171 -15.20 -1.45 -8.74
N LEU A 172 -14.52 -1.13 -9.86
CA LEU A 172 -13.17 -1.63 -10.14
C LEU A 172 -12.15 -1.08 -9.12
N ALA A 173 -12.20 0.21 -8.82
CA ALA A 173 -11.32 0.85 -7.85
C ALA A 173 -11.44 0.21 -6.45
N MET A 174 -12.67 -0.11 -6.02
CA MET A 174 -12.92 -0.82 -4.78
C MET A 174 -12.31 -2.23 -4.80
N MET A 175 -12.49 -2.98 -5.89
CA MET A 175 -11.91 -4.33 -6.05
C MET A 175 -10.38 -4.30 -6.02
N VAL A 176 -9.76 -3.34 -6.72
CA VAL A 176 -8.30 -3.13 -6.70
C VAL A 176 -7.82 -2.80 -5.28
N SER A 177 -8.47 -1.88 -4.58
CA SER A 177 -8.10 -1.50 -3.21
C SER A 177 -8.17 -2.69 -2.24
N MET A 178 -9.21 -3.53 -2.37
CA MET A 178 -9.31 -4.76 -1.58
C MET A 178 -8.22 -5.77 -1.93
N GLY A 179 -7.91 -5.93 -3.23
CA GLY A 179 -6.89 -6.87 -3.71
C GLY A 179 -5.45 -6.41 -3.48
N GLN A 180 -5.18 -5.11 -3.39
CA GLN A 180 -3.82 -4.59 -3.21
C GLN A 180 -3.42 -4.34 -1.76
N SER A 181 -4.34 -3.92 -0.92
CA SER A 181 -4.00 -3.42 0.43
C SER A 181 -4.64 -4.25 1.54
N MET A 182 -5.95 -4.33 1.54
CA MET A 182 -6.71 -4.77 2.72
C MET A 182 -6.53 -6.26 3.02
N LEU A 183 -6.76 -7.12 2.03
CA LEU A 183 -6.70 -8.58 2.21
C LEU A 183 -5.28 -9.14 2.15
N PRO A 184 -4.44 -8.82 1.14
CA PRO A 184 -3.09 -9.39 1.07
C PRO A 184 -2.22 -8.97 2.26
N GLY A 185 -2.31 -7.71 2.69
CA GLY A 185 -1.60 -7.25 3.88
C GLY A 185 -2.02 -8.02 5.14
N ALA A 186 -3.33 -8.12 5.40
CA ALA A 186 -3.85 -8.85 6.56
C ALA A 186 -3.45 -10.34 6.54
N LEU A 187 -3.57 -11.00 5.40
CA LEU A 187 -3.21 -12.41 5.26
C LEU A 187 -1.71 -12.65 5.45
N VAL A 188 -0.87 -11.81 4.86
CA VAL A 188 0.59 -11.95 5.00
C VAL A 188 1.03 -11.67 6.44
N TYR A 189 0.54 -10.61 7.07
CA TYR A 189 0.88 -10.30 8.47
C TYR A 189 0.35 -11.34 9.48
N MET A 190 -0.66 -12.13 9.11
CA MET A 190 -1.19 -13.20 9.94
C MET A 190 -0.50 -14.54 9.66
N ILE A 191 -0.42 -14.95 8.38
CA ILE A 191 0.01 -16.29 7.98
C ILE A 191 1.54 -16.40 7.92
N PHE A 192 2.20 -15.36 7.40
CA PHE A 192 3.64 -15.41 7.16
C PHE A 192 4.47 -15.63 8.44
N PRO A 193 4.27 -14.87 9.54
CA PRO A 193 5.02 -15.12 10.77
C PRO A 193 4.72 -16.48 11.38
N MET A 194 3.47 -16.91 11.31
CA MET A 194 3.04 -18.16 11.95
C MET A 194 3.56 -19.42 11.25
N ILE A 195 3.65 -19.40 9.92
CA ILE A 195 4.02 -20.57 9.12
C ILE A 195 5.47 -20.49 8.63
N PHE A 196 5.86 -19.38 8.01
CA PHE A 196 7.12 -19.30 7.29
C PHE A 196 8.31 -18.95 8.17
N LEU A 197 8.18 -18.00 9.12
CA LEU A 197 9.30 -17.61 9.97
C LEU A 197 9.87 -18.76 10.82
N PRO A 198 9.05 -19.64 11.47
CA PRO A 198 9.59 -20.78 12.21
C PRO A 198 10.34 -21.77 11.33
N ILE A 199 9.90 -21.94 10.07
CA ILE A 199 10.55 -22.84 9.10
C ILE A 199 11.89 -22.25 8.63
N MET A 200 11.94 -20.94 8.38
CA MET A 200 13.11 -20.29 7.81
C MET A 200 14.26 -20.10 8.81
N GLY A 201 13.94 -19.86 10.08
CA GLY A 201 14.97 -19.59 11.10
C GLY A 201 15.92 -18.46 10.69
N ALA A 202 17.22 -18.67 10.83
CA ALA A 202 18.27 -17.79 10.31
C ALA A 202 19.13 -18.46 9.22
N ASP A 203 18.63 -19.53 8.60
CA ASP A 203 19.35 -20.22 7.53
C ASP A 203 19.13 -19.57 6.16
N GLN A 204 20.22 -19.13 5.54
CA GLN A 204 20.18 -18.44 4.24
C GLN A 204 19.55 -19.29 3.12
N ALA A 205 19.84 -20.61 3.09
CA ALA A 205 19.37 -21.47 2.02
C ALA A 205 17.85 -21.66 2.09
N THR A 206 17.31 -21.82 3.29
CA THR A 206 15.86 -21.94 3.53
C THR A 206 15.12 -20.64 3.20
N TRP A 207 15.68 -19.47 3.57
CA TRP A 207 15.16 -18.18 3.14
C TRP A 207 15.12 -18.05 1.62
N ALA A 208 16.20 -18.39 0.94
CA ALA A 208 16.26 -18.34 -0.52
C ALA A 208 15.21 -19.24 -1.18
N LYS A 209 15.03 -20.49 -0.69
CA LYS A 209 14.03 -21.43 -1.21
C LYS A 209 12.60 -20.88 -1.03
N VAL A 210 12.22 -20.52 0.20
CA VAL A 210 10.86 -20.07 0.54
C VAL A 210 10.52 -18.79 -0.21
N MET A 211 11.42 -17.80 -0.19
CA MET A 211 11.19 -16.51 -0.85
C MET A 211 11.16 -16.61 -2.37
N SER A 212 11.92 -17.54 -2.97
CA SER A 212 11.84 -17.81 -4.41
C SER A 212 10.46 -18.39 -4.79
N ILE A 213 9.90 -19.29 -3.98
CA ILE A 213 8.55 -19.83 -4.20
C ILE A 213 7.51 -18.70 -4.11
N ILE A 214 7.62 -17.83 -3.09
CA ILE A 214 6.72 -16.70 -2.92
C ILE A 214 6.86 -15.73 -4.11
N SER A 215 8.08 -15.46 -4.58
CA SER A 215 8.31 -14.62 -5.76
C SER A 215 7.65 -15.19 -7.02
N CYS A 216 7.63 -16.52 -7.18
CA CYS A 216 6.98 -17.15 -8.31
C CYS A 216 5.46 -16.92 -8.38
N LEU A 217 4.80 -16.53 -7.27
CA LEU A 217 3.38 -16.16 -7.27
C LEU A 217 3.09 -14.91 -8.12
N PHE A 218 4.08 -14.08 -8.39
CA PHE A 218 3.92 -12.93 -9.28
C PHE A 218 3.56 -13.34 -10.72
N LEU A 219 4.12 -14.43 -11.20
CA LEU A 219 3.94 -14.86 -12.60
C LEU A 219 2.48 -15.20 -12.93
N PRO A 220 1.81 -16.12 -12.22
CA PRO A 220 0.40 -16.39 -12.48
C PRO A 220 -0.49 -15.18 -12.20
N GLY A 221 -0.19 -14.37 -11.18
CA GLY A 221 -0.91 -13.12 -10.91
C GLY A 221 -0.86 -12.16 -12.10
N ALA A 222 0.32 -11.89 -12.64
CA ALA A 222 0.50 -10.99 -13.79
C ALA A 222 -0.17 -11.54 -15.06
N ILE A 223 -0.06 -12.85 -15.33
CA ILE A 223 -0.71 -13.50 -16.47
C ILE A 223 -2.24 -13.42 -16.35
N LEU A 224 -2.81 -13.74 -15.19
CA LEU A 224 -4.24 -13.62 -14.95
C LEU A 224 -4.72 -12.18 -15.12
N GLN A 225 -4.01 -11.21 -14.55
CA GLN A 225 -4.36 -9.82 -14.68
C GLN A 225 -4.34 -9.37 -16.14
N TYR A 226 -3.31 -9.72 -16.89
CA TYR A 226 -3.19 -9.39 -18.30
C TYR A 226 -4.37 -9.91 -19.13
N TYR A 227 -4.76 -11.18 -18.96
CA TYR A 227 -5.83 -11.78 -19.75
C TYR A 227 -7.23 -11.36 -19.31
N PHE A 228 -7.43 -11.00 -18.03
CA PHE A 228 -8.74 -10.64 -17.47
C PHE A 228 -8.93 -9.14 -17.25
N THR A 229 -8.09 -8.29 -17.85
CA THR A 229 -8.30 -6.84 -17.91
C THR A 229 -8.43 -6.39 -19.37
N LYS A 230 -9.10 -5.26 -19.59
CA LYS A 230 -9.29 -4.68 -20.92
C LYS A 230 -9.23 -3.15 -20.85
N GLU A 231 -8.42 -2.54 -21.71
CA GLU A 231 -8.42 -1.10 -21.92
C GLU A 231 -9.49 -0.74 -22.94
N ARG A 232 -10.38 0.21 -22.60
CA ARG A 232 -11.49 0.67 -23.45
C ARG A 232 -11.45 2.17 -23.69
N VAL A 233 -10.67 2.91 -22.90
CA VAL A 233 -10.55 4.37 -22.98
C VAL A 233 -9.24 4.73 -23.65
N SER A 234 -9.33 5.46 -24.78
CA SER A 234 -8.18 6.13 -25.38
C SER A 234 -8.08 7.55 -24.80
N GLU A 235 -6.89 7.94 -24.34
CA GLU A 235 -6.64 9.24 -23.68
C GLU A 235 -6.76 10.45 -24.61
N ASP A 236 -6.71 10.27 -25.94
CA ASP A 236 -6.78 11.36 -26.91
C ASP A 236 -8.08 12.19 -26.82
N ALA A 237 -9.06 11.73 -26.03
CA ALA A 237 -10.33 12.40 -25.82
C ALA A 237 -10.49 13.07 -24.42
N ALA A 238 -9.50 12.97 -23.54
CA ALA A 238 -9.58 13.44 -22.16
C ALA A 238 -8.75 14.70 -21.86
N ALA A 239 -8.00 15.22 -22.84
CA ALA A 239 -7.26 16.47 -22.70
C ALA A 239 -8.21 17.68 -22.85
N GLY A 240 -9.03 17.92 -21.84
CA GLY A 240 -9.60 19.24 -21.62
C GLY A 240 -8.47 20.25 -21.41
N HIS A 241 -8.56 21.41 -22.05
CA HIS A 241 -7.62 22.51 -21.86
C HIS A 241 -7.84 23.10 -20.46
N GLU A 242 -7.26 22.51 -19.42
CA GLU A 242 -7.01 23.22 -18.17
C GLU A 242 -5.76 24.07 -18.40
N GLU A 243 -5.84 25.35 -18.07
CA GLU A 243 -4.65 26.24 -18.06
C GLU A 243 -3.60 25.61 -17.15
N VAL A 244 -2.51 25.14 -17.73
CA VAL A 244 -1.44 24.46 -17.02
C VAL A 244 -0.66 25.50 -16.22
N VAL A 245 -1.03 25.67 -14.94
CA VAL A 245 -0.28 26.48 -13.99
C VAL A 245 1.14 25.93 -13.87
N SER A 246 2.16 26.82 -13.95
CA SER A 246 3.56 26.40 -13.90
C SER A 246 3.88 25.65 -12.58
N LEU A 247 4.74 24.62 -12.66
CA LEU A 247 5.13 23.83 -11.50
C LEU A 247 5.69 24.71 -10.35
N GLY A 248 6.50 25.71 -10.67
CA GLY A 248 7.03 26.65 -9.68
C GLY A 248 5.95 27.45 -8.95
N GLN A 249 4.88 27.80 -9.64
CA GLN A 249 3.74 28.51 -9.05
C GLN A 249 2.91 27.57 -8.17
N GLN A 250 2.70 26.30 -8.57
CA GLN A 250 2.03 25.29 -7.75
C GLN A 250 2.81 25.04 -6.44
N ILE A 251 4.13 24.89 -6.52
CA ILE A 251 5.01 24.76 -5.34
C ILE A 251 4.81 25.96 -4.41
N LYS A 252 4.96 27.18 -4.92
CA LYS A 252 4.82 28.40 -4.12
C LYS A 252 3.44 28.48 -3.47
N THR A 253 2.39 28.16 -4.17
CA THR A 253 1.00 28.19 -3.67
C THR A 253 0.80 27.18 -2.54
N CYS A 254 1.14 25.93 -2.76
CA CYS A 254 0.96 24.87 -1.76
C CYS A 254 1.76 25.15 -0.48
N PHE A 255 3.03 25.54 -0.61
CA PHE A 255 3.86 25.85 0.55
C PHE A 255 3.54 27.21 1.23
N SER A 256 2.68 28.03 0.64
CA SER A 256 2.17 29.27 1.25
C SER A 256 0.81 29.07 1.92
N ASP A 257 0.11 27.99 1.64
CA ASP A 257 -1.20 27.69 2.22
C ASP A 257 -1.05 26.93 3.55
N LYS A 258 -1.59 27.51 4.63
CA LYS A 258 -1.47 26.91 5.98
C LYS A 258 -2.17 25.57 6.13
N TYR A 259 -3.33 25.36 5.46
CA TYR A 259 -4.11 24.13 5.58
C TYR A 259 -3.47 23.00 4.78
N TRP A 260 -2.87 23.31 3.63
CA TRP A 260 -2.04 22.36 2.90
C TRP A 260 -0.82 21.93 3.73
N LEU A 261 -0.16 22.88 4.41
CA LEU A 261 0.97 22.57 5.30
C LEU A 261 0.55 21.69 6.48
N TYR A 262 -0.63 21.95 7.09
CA TYR A 262 -1.15 21.09 8.17
C TYR A 262 -1.43 19.66 7.65
N TYR A 263 -2.10 19.53 6.52
CA TYR A 263 -2.33 18.23 5.89
C TYR A 263 -1.02 17.49 5.61
N PHE A 264 -0.05 18.18 4.99
CA PHE A 264 1.22 17.59 4.60
C PHE A 264 2.07 17.20 5.82
N ALA A 265 2.07 18.00 6.89
CA ALA A 265 2.72 17.69 8.15
C ALA A 265 2.08 16.46 8.81
N ILE A 266 0.75 16.37 8.85
CA ILE A 266 0.04 15.19 9.37
C ILE A 266 0.44 13.93 8.58
N LEU A 267 0.45 14.01 7.25
CA LEU A 267 0.84 12.90 6.38
C LEU A 267 2.31 12.51 6.60
N PHE A 268 3.20 13.48 6.77
CA PHE A 268 4.63 13.26 7.05
C PHE A 268 4.82 12.44 8.33
N PHE A 269 4.26 12.89 9.44
CA PHE A 269 4.41 12.20 10.73
C PHE A 269 3.71 10.84 10.74
N TYR A 270 2.59 10.70 10.06
CA TYR A 270 1.92 9.42 9.88
C TYR A 270 2.80 8.42 9.14
N GLN A 271 3.32 8.79 7.97
CA GLN A 271 4.14 7.91 7.15
C GLN A 271 5.45 7.53 7.85
N PHE A 272 6.09 8.48 8.51
CA PHE A 272 7.28 8.20 9.31
C PHE A 272 6.99 7.19 10.42
N SER A 273 5.94 7.42 11.20
CA SER A 273 5.50 6.53 12.28
C SER A 273 5.21 5.11 11.79
N GLN A 274 4.44 4.99 10.71
CA GLN A 274 4.03 3.69 10.17
C GLN A 274 5.22 2.90 9.60
N ASN A 275 6.14 3.56 8.95
CA ASN A 275 7.30 2.88 8.38
C ASN A 275 8.28 2.39 9.46
N ILE A 276 8.59 3.20 10.48
CA ILE A 276 9.46 2.76 11.58
C ILE A 276 8.81 1.63 12.39
N TYR A 277 7.51 1.73 12.66
CA TYR A 277 6.74 0.67 13.33
C TYR A 277 6.77 -0.63 12.52
N SER A 278 6.52 -0.57 11.23
CA SER A 278 6.47 -1.73 10.33
C SER A 278 7.79 -2.51 10.29
N VAL A 279 8.93 -1.81 10.31
CA VAL A 279 10.25 -2.47 10.32
C VAL A 279 10.59 -3.02 11.72
N ALA A 280 10.19 -2.30 12.79
CA ALA A 280 10.55 -2.65 14.15
C ALA A 280 9.72 -3.77 14.77
N ILE A 281 8.45 -3.94 14.35
CA ILE A 281 7.48 -4.81 15.05
C ILE A 281 7.92 -6.28 15.11
N ASN A 282 8.57 -6.78 14.07
CA ASN A 282 9.08 -8.16 14.04
C ASN A 282 10.20 -8.36 15.08
N PHE A 283 11.17 -7.43 15.12
CA PHE A 283 12.25 -7.46 16.13
C PHE A 283 11.69 -7.30 17.55
N TYR A 284 10.69 -6.43 17.71
CA TYR A 284 10.02 -6.24 19.00
C TYR A 284 9.30 -7.52 19.46
N ALA A 285 8.59 -8.20 18.58
CA ALA A 285 7.93 -9.47 18.89
C ALA A 285 8.96 -10.55 19.26
N ASN A 286 10.07 -10.64 18.51
CA ASN A 286 11.10 -11.65 18.72
C ASN A 286 11.92 -11.46 20.00
N TYR A 287 12.26 -10.21 20.37
CA TYR A 287 13.26 -9.96 21.41
C TYR A 287 12.70 -9.29 22.67
N VAL A 288 11.50 -8.67 22.58
CA VAL A 288 10.90 -7.99 23.73
C VAL A 288 9.68 -8.74 24.27
N MET A 289 8.83 -9.29 23.40
CA MET A 289 7.53 -9.85 23.80
C MET A 289 7.47 -11.37 23.76
N GLY A 290 8.25 -12.05 22.93
CA GLY A 290 8.15 -13.47 22.68
C GLY A 290 9.48 -14.15 22.48
N SER A 291 9.44 -15.30 21.84
CA SER A 291 10.60 -16.08 21.41
C SER A 291 10.97 -15.78 19.96
N TYR A 292 12.21 -15.96 19.64
CA TYR A 292 12.70 -15.72 18.26
C TYR A 292 11.98 -16.61 17.25
N ASN A 293 11.36 -15.99 16.24
CA ASN A 293 10.65 -16.63 15.14
C ASN A 293 9.52 -17.59 15.56
N ASP A 294 8.93 -17.46 16.75
CA ASP A 294 7.76 -18.27 17.12
C ASP A 294 6.53 -17.94 16.25
N GLY A 295 6.50 -16.76 15.70
CA GLY A 295 5.45 -16.26 14.81
C GLY A 295 4.11 -15.97 15.48
N SER A 296 3.79 -16.61 16.59
CA SER A 296 2.50 -16.48 17.27
C SER A 296 2.33 -15.09 17.88
N THR A 297 3.34 -14.63 18.61
CA THR A 297 3.36 -13.30 19.23
C THR A 297 3.23 -12.19 18.18
N LEU A 298 3.97 -12.26 17.07
CA LEU A 298 3.89 -11.29 15.98
C LEU A 298 2.52 -11.32 15.31
N THR A 299 1.97 -12.51 15.07
CA THR A 299 0.63 -12.69 14.50
C THR A 299 -0.44 -12.05 15.39
N ILE A 300 -0.44 -12.34 16.69
CA ILE A 300 -1.42 -11.78 17.63
C ILE A 300 -1.30 -10.26 17.72
N LEU A 301 -0.08 -9.71 17.78
CA LEU A 301 0.15 -8.26 17.77
C LEU A 301 -0.39 -7.59 16.50
N ASN A 302 -0.17 -8.21 15.34
CA ASN A 302 -0.68 -7.69 14.07
C ASN A 302 -2.21 -7.78 13.99
N VAL A 303 -2.80 -8.93 14.34
CA VAL A 303 -4.26 -9.12 14.31
C VAL A 303 -4.96 -8.14 15.24
N VAL A 304 -4.53 -8.07 16.50
CA VAL A 304 -5.15 -7.16 17.49
C VAL A 304 -4.94 -5.70 17.13
N GLY A 305 -3.76 -5.34 16.60
CA GLY A 305 -3.45 -3.97 16.18
C GLY A 305 -4.12 -3.54 14.87
N GLN A 306 -4.58 -4.46 14.01
CA GLN A 306 -5.21 -4.14 12.73
C GLN A 306 -6.73 -4.36 12.73
N PHE A 307 -7.24 -5.24 13.59
CA PHE A 307 -8.67 -5.56 13.64
C PHE A 307 -9.57 -4.33 13.83
N PRO A 308 -9.31 -3.41 14.77
CA PRO A 308 -10.13 -2.21 14.92
C PRO A 308 -10.16 -1.33 13.67
N LEU A 309 -9.03 -1.22 12.95
CA LEU A 309 -8.95 -0.46 11.71
C LEU A 309 -9.88 -1.03 10.63
N GLY A 310 -9.89 -2.36 10.45
CA GLY A 310 -10.73 -3.02 9.46
C GLY A 310 -12.23 -2.83 9.70
N VAL A 311 -12.68 -2.97 10.95
CA VAL A 311 -14.11 -2.87 11.31
C VAL A 311 -14.54 -1.42 11.59
N GLY A 312 -13.67 -0.63 12.17
CA GLY A 312 -13.98 0.71 12.66
C GLY A 312 -14.26 1.74 11.57
N VAL A 313 -13.86 1.49 10.33
CA VAL A 313 -14.17 2.37 9.20
C VAL A 313 -15.68 2.62 9.05
N PHE A 314 -16.51 1.62 9.38
CA PHE A 314 -17.97 1.76 9.33
C PHE A 314 -18.53 2.65 10.46
N LEU A 315 -17.80 2.78 11.57
CA LEU A 315 -18.17 3.64 12.71
C LEU A 315 -17.66 5.08 12.53
N LEU A 316 -16.62 5.27 11.75
CA LEU A 316 -15.98 6.58 11.56
C LEU A 316 -16.92 7.58 10.90
N TRP A 317 -17.69 7.16 9.87
CA TRP A 317 -18.58 8.04 9.12
C TRP A 317 -19.70 8.67 9.95
N PRO A 318 -20.47 7.91 10.77
CA PRO A 318 -21.43 8.50 11.71
C PRO A 318 -20.79 9.43 12.73
N LEU A 319 -19.61 9.08 13.26
CA LEU A 319 -18.88 9.93 14.21
C LEU A 319 -18.45 11.26 13.57
N ALA A 320 -17.84 11.19 12.38
CA ALA A 320 -17.40 12.38 11.66
C ALA A 320 -18.56 13.32 11.29
N ARG A 321 -19.75 12.77 10.97
CA ARG A 321 -20.95 13.58 10.74
C ARG A 321 -21.47 14.25 12.01
N LYS A 322 -21.43 13.57 13.17
CA LYS A 322 -22.00 14.07 14.43
C LYS A 322 -21.08 15.09 15.11
N PHE A 323 -19.77 14.84 15.13
CA PHE A 323 -18.79 15.61 15.91
C PHE A 323 -17.89 16.49 15.04
N GLY A 324 -17.97 16.38 13.70
CA GLY A 324 -17.06 17.04 12.77
C GLY A 324 -15.73 16.31 12.60
N LYS A 325 -15.11 16.44 11.40
CA LYS A 325 -13.83 15.80 11.02
C LYS A 325 -12.71 16.19 11.99
N ARG A 326 -12.61 17.47 12.35
CA ARG A 326 -11.58 18.06 13.20
C ARG A 326 -11.52 17.42 14.59
N TRP A 327 -12.67 17.39 15.29
CA TRP A 327 -12.75 16.84 16.64
C TRP A 327 -12.53 15.33 16.69
N VAL A 328 -13.10 14.60 15.72
CA VAL A 328 -12.90 13.14 15.62
C VAL A 328 -11.42 12.82 15.37
N PHE A 329 -10.74 13.60 14.53
CA PHE A 329 -9.31 13.45 14.29
C PHE A 329 -8.49 13.76 15.53
N PHE A 330 -8.73 14.90 16.18
CA PHE A 330 -8.01 15.32 17.38
C PHE A 330 -8.12 14.31 18.53
N VAL A 331 -9.34 13.92 18.87
CA VAL A 331 -9.60 12.95 19.96
C VAL A 331 -9.02 11.57 19.62
N GLY A 332 -9.16 11.13 18.38
CA GLY A 332 -8.57 9.86 17.94
C GLY A 332 -7.04 9.85 18.08
N MET A 333 -6.37 10.90 17.63
CA MET A 333 -4.90 10.98 17.73
C MET A 333 -4.44 11.07 19.20
N LEU A 334 -5.19 11.78 20.09
CA LEU A 334 -4.90 11.78 21.53
C LEU A 334 -5.09 10.41 22.16
N LEU A 335 -6.11 9.66 21.76
CA LEU A 335 -6.31 8.28 22.21
C LEU A 335 -5.13 7.39 21.78
N SER A 336 -4.70 7.52 20.52
CA SER A 336 -3.52 6.78 20.02
C SER A 336 -2.25 7.17 20.74
N PHE A 337 -2.05 8.44 21.07
CA PHE A 337 -0.95 8.91 21.90
C PHE A 337 -0.97 8.28 23.28
N ALA A 338 -2.09 8.38 23.99
CA ALA A 338 -2.24 7.82 25.34
C ALA A 338 -2.01 6.30 25.36
N ALA A 339 -2.61 5.58 24.40
CA ALA A 339 -2.43 4.13 24.27
C ALA A 339 -0.98 3.76 23.92
N GLY A 340 -0.31 4.53 23.07
CA GLY A 340 1.09 4.35 22.74
C GLY A 340 2.02 4.61 23.95
N MET A 341 1.71 5.61 24.78
CA MET A 341 2.43 5.85 26.04
C MET A 341 2.23 4.70 27.05
N VAL A 342 1.00 4.20 27.18
CA VAL A 342 0.75 3.01 28.01
C VAL A 342 1.57 1.83 27.48
N MET A 343 1.54 1.59 26.16
CA MET A 343 2.33 0.52 25.53
C MET A 343 3.83 0.66 25.84
N PHE A 344 4.38 1.87 25.82
CA PHE A 344 5.79 2.13 26.17
C PHE A 344 6.14 1.68 27.59
N PHE A 345 5.31 1.96 28.56
CA PHE A 345 5.58 1.61 29.96
C PHE A 345 5.34 0.13 30.29
N VAL A 346 4.36 -0.51 29.61
CA VAL A 346 4.02 -1.92 29.87
C VAL A 346 4.85 -2.91 29.02
N SER A 347 5.62 -2.44 28.05
CA SER A 347 6.46 -3.25 27.16
C SER A 347 7.62 -3.88 27.93
N LYS A 348 7.35 -5.04 28.53
CA LYS A 348 8.32 -5.87 29.25
C LYS A 348 8.06 -7.34 28.92
N PRO A 349 9.09 -8.22 28.99
CA PRO A 349 8.88 -9.66 28.83
C PRO A 349 7.76 -10.18 29.74
N GLY A 350 6.89 -11.02 29.23
CA GLY A 350 5.74 -11.57 29.95
C GLY A 350 4.47 -10.69 30.00
N ASN A 351 4.53 -9.42 29.60
CA ASN A 351 3.41 -8.48 29.65
C ASN A 351 2.62 -8.40 28.32
N LEU A 352 2.43 -9.52 27.63
CA LEU A 352 1.79 -9.52 26.31
C LEU A 352 0.35 -8.96 26.37
N VAL A 353 -0.46 -9.35 27.36
CA VAL A 353 -1.87 -8.94 27.45
C VAL A 353 -2.04 -7.41 27.59
N PRO A 354 -1.33 -6.70 28.50
CA PRO A 354 -1.38 -5.25 28.56
C PRO A 354 -0.92 -4.56 27.28
N VAL A 355 0.09 -5.11 26.59
CA VAL A 355 0.57 -4.60 25.29
C VAL A 355 -0.49 -4.77 24.21
N LEU A 356 -1.18 -5.91 24.15
CA LEU A 356 -2.28 -6.14 23.22
C LEU A 356 -3.44 -5.18 23.46
N ALA A 357 -3.83 -4.95 24.73
CA ALA A 357 -4.86 -3.98 25.07
C ALA A 357 -4.47 -2.56 24.61
N ALA A 358 -3.24 -2.14 24.89
CA ALA A 358 -2.73 -0.85 24.42
C ALA A 358 -2.71 -0.75 22.88
N SER A 359 -2.28 -1.81 22.18
CA SER A 359 -2.29 -1.87 20.71
C SER A 359 -3.69 -1.76 20.14
N PHE A 360 -4.68 -2.39 20.76
CA PHE A 360 -6.08 -2.31 20.38
C PHE A 360 -6.63 -0.88 20.47
N PHE A 361 -6.44 -0.21 21.62
CA PHE A 361 -6.88 1.18 21.78
C PHE A 361 -6.11 2.15 20.89
N LYS A 362 -4.81 1.93 20.65
CA LYS A 362 -4.03 2.67 19.66
C LYS A 362 -4.67 2.57 18.28
N ALA A 363 -5.07 1.38 17.85
CA ALA A 363 -5.69 1.15 16.55
C ALA A 363 -7.08 1.83 16.44
N ILE A 364 -7.89 1.83 17.51
CA ILE A 364 -9.14 2.61 17.55
C ILE A 364 -8.87 4.10 17.35
N GLY A 365 -7.88 4.63 18.05
CA GLY A 365 -7.50 6.04 17.92
C GLY A 365 -6.99 6.41 16.53
N MET A 366 -6.46 5.45 15.76
CA MET A 366 -5.99 5.66 14.38
C MET A 366 -7.10 5.67 13.32
N LEU A 367 -8.34 5.31 13.65
CA LEU A 367 -9.45 5.30 12.68
C LEU A 367 -9.58 6.61 11.87
N PRO A 368 -9.40 7.81 12.46
CA PRO A 368 -9.50 9.06 11.71
C PRO A 368 -8.48 9.23 10.57
N THR A 369 -7.44 8.39 10.46
CA THR A 369 -6.51 8.42 9.32
C THR A 369 -7.21 8.14 7.99
N TYR A 370 -8.36 7.46 8.00
CA TYR A 370 -9.22 7.31 6.81
C TYR A 370 -9.82 8.63 6.29
N LEU A 371 -9.74 9.71 7.08
CA LEU A 371 -10.17 11.05 6.65
C LEU A 371 -9.11 11.80 5.83
N PHE A 372 -7.90 11.26 5.64
CA PHE A 372 -6.80 11.94 4.94
C PHE A 372 -7.19 12.40 3.54
N ALA A 373 -7.88 11.56 2.75
CA ALA A 373 -8.35 11.96 1.43
C ALA A 373 -9.32 13.13 1.47
N GLY A 374 -10.22 13.16 2.48
CA GLY A 374 -11.12 14.29 2.70
C GLY A 374 -10.39 15.55 3.16
N MET A 375 -9.36 15.43 4.00
CA MET A 375 -8.54 16.57 4.43
C MET A 375 -7.72 17.15 3.28
N MET A 376 -7.23 16.28 2.37
CA MET A 376 -6.55 16.72 1.15
C MET A 376 -7.51 17.53 0.26
N ALA A 377 -8.72 17.02 0.04
CA ALA A 377 -9.72 17.71 -0.77
C ALA A 377 -10.10 19.06 -0.15
N ASP A 378 -10.34 19.10 1.16
CA ASP A 378 -10.65 20.34 1.88
C ASP A 378 -9.53 21.40 1.73
N ALA A 379 -8.24 20.99 1.76
CA ALA A 379 -7.11 21.89 1.53
C ALA A 379 -7.04 22.38 0.07
N MET A 380 -7.38 21.54 -0.91
CA MET A 380 -7.42 21.92 -2.32
C MET A 380 -8.56 22.92 -2.59
N ASP A 381 -9.72 22.71 -1.99
CA ASP A 381 -10.84 23.65 -2.09
C ASP A 381 -10.48 25.03 -1.50
N HIS A 382 -9.73 25.08 -0.40
CA HIS A 382 -9.22 26.33 0.17
C HIS A 382 -8.24 27.03 -0.78
N ILE A 383 -7.30 26.31 -1.40
CA ILE A 383 -6.38 26.87 -2.40
C ILE A 383 -7.15 27.43 -3.60
N GLU A 384 -8.15 26.73 -4.11
CA GLU A 384 -9.01 27.19 -5.20
C GLU A 384 -9.77 28.46 -4.82
N TRP A 385 -10.28 28.52 -3.60
CA TRP A 385 -10.98 29.70 -3.09
C TRP A 385 -10.07 30.94 -3.04
N GLU A 386 -8.83 30.78 -2.51
CA GLU A 386 -7.88 31.89 -2.40
C GLU A 386 -7.24 32.28 -3.74
N ARG A 387 -6.87 31.30 -4.58
CA ARG A 387 -6.01 31.50 -5.76
C ARG A 387 -6.73 31.35 -7.10
N GLY A 388 -7.92 30.78 -7.12
CA GLY A 388 -8.71 30.58 -8.34
C GLY A 388 -8.33 29.34 -9.15
N TYR A 389 -7.40 28.49 -8.69
CA TYR A 389 -7.00 27.24 -9.34
C TYR A 389 -6.65 26.17 -8.33
N ARG A 390 -6.73 24.90 -8.75
CA ARG A 390 -6.44 23.73 -7.92
C ARG A 390 -5.03 23.21 -8.17
N CYS A 391 -4.45 22.56 -7.15
CA CYS A 391 -3.14 21.92 -7.22
C CYS A 391 -3.21 20.41 -6.91
N ASP A 392 -4.29 19.73 -7.32
CA ASP A 392 -4.54 18.30 -6.98
C ASP A 392 -3.42 17.39 -7.47
N GLY A 393 -3.00 17.53 -8.72
CA GLY A 393 -1.94 16.73 -9.32
C GLY A 393 -0.59 16.90 -8.62
N PHE A 394 -0.22 18.13 -8.28
CA PHE A 394 0.99 18.40 -7.52
C PHE A 394 0.92 17.79 -6.11
N THR A 395 -0.18 17.97 -5.40
CA THR A 395 -0.38 17.46 -4.04
C THR A 395 -0.36 15.93 -4.00
N ALA A 396 -1.02 15.27 -4.95
CA ALA A 396 -0.98 13.81 -5.07
C ALA A 396 0.43 13.30 -5.34
N THR A 397 1.18 13.96 -6.23
CA THR A 397 2.59 13.64 -6.52
C THR A 397 3.46 13.81 -5.28
N MET A 398 3.35 14.93 -4.58
CA MET A 398 4.11 15.21 -3.35
C MET A 398 3.79 14.21 -2.24
N SER A 399 2.52 13.82 -2.09
CA SER A 399 2.10 12.79 -1.14
C SER A 399 2.73 11.42 -1.48
N SER A 400 2.75 11.04 -2.74
CA SER A 400 3.38 9.80 -3.21
C SER A 400 4.90 9.80 -2.99
N VAL A 401 5.58 10.90 -3.32
CA VAL A 401 7.02 11.08 -3.05
C VAL A 401 7.29 10.98 -1.55
N LEU A 402 6.49 11.64 -0.72
CA LEU A 402 6.62 11.58 0.73
C LEU A 402 6.49 10.15 1.27
N MET A 403 5.48 9.39 0.84
CA MET A 403 5.31 7.98 1.22
C MET A 403 6.55 7.15 0.89
N THR A 404 7.08 7.34 -0.30
CA THR A 404 8.27 6.64 -0.80
C THR A 404 9.52 7.00 0.01
N VAL A 405 9.76 8.28 0.26
CA VAL A 405 10.92 8.76 1.03
C VAL A 405 10.84 8.30 2.48
N MET A 406 9.67 8.38 3.11
CA MET A 406 9.50 7.98 4.52
C MET A 406 9.70 6.48 4.74
N ALA A 407 9.42 5.63 3.76
CA ALA A 407 9.76 4.21 3.82
C ALA A 407 11.27 3.98 3.96
N GLY A 408 12.07 4.73 3.21
CA GLY A 408 13.53 4.71 3.33
C GLY A 408 14.03 5.29 4.65
N VAL A 409 13.50 6.46 5.05
CA VAL A 409 13.89 7.15 6.29
C VAL A 409 13.55 6.31 7.52
N GLY A 410 12.36 5.70 7.59
CA GLY A 410 11.96 4.85 8.71
C GLY A 410 12.90 3.66 8.91
N THR A 411 13.23 2.95 7.83
CA THR A 411 14.19 1.83 7.87
C THR A 411 15.60 2.30 8.27
N THR A 412 16.01 3.45 7.76
CA THR A 412 17.31 4.07 8.07
C THR A 412 17.43 4.40 9.55
N VAL A 413 16.45 5.10 10.11
CA VAL A 413 16.43 5.49 11.54
C VAL A 413 16.41 4.24 12.42
N PHE A 414 15.62 3.23 12.06
CA PHE A 414 15.57 1.97 12.78
C PHE A 414 16.93 1.29 12.84
N ASN A 415 17.59 1.09 11.69
CA ASN A 415 18.88 0.41 11.59
C ASN A 415 20.01 1.21 12.28
N ALA A 416 19.97 2.55 12.20
CA ALA A 416 20.94 3.40 12.90
C ALA A 416 20.84 3.22 14.42
N GLY A 417 19.63 3.15 14.96
CA GLY A 417 19.40 2.94 16.39
C GLY A 417 19.69 1.53 16.88
N LEU A 418 19.49 0.49 16.06
CA LEU A 418 19.95 -0.87 16.40
C LEU A 418 21.46 -0.91 16.65
N ARG A 419 22.21 -0.13 15.90
CA ARG A 419 23.65 -0.03 16.05
C ARG A 419 24.05 0.78 17.29
N ALA A 420 23.39 1.89 17.54
CA ALA A 420 23.69 2.81 18.64
C ALA A 420 23.17 2.32 20.00
N GLY A 421 22.31 1.30 20.05
CA GLY A 421 21.58 0.84 21.22
C GLY A 421 22.44 0.28 22.38
N SER A 422 23.71 -0.07 22.12
CA SER A 422 24.70 -0.46 23.13
C SER A 422 26.12 -0.41 22.56
N ALA A 423 27.13 -0.55 23.42
CA ALA A 423 28.54 -0.65 22.99
C ALA A 423 28.79 -1.79 21.98
N ASN A 424 28.03 -2.89 22.08
CA ASN A 424 28.14 -4.05 21.18
C ASN A 424 27.07 -4.05 20.09
N GLY A 425 26.10 -3.14 20.12
CA GLY A 425 24.99 -3.06 19.18
C GLY A 425 24.05 -4.28 19.20
N TYR A 426 23.31 -4.45 18.11
CA TYR A 426 22.43 -5.60 17.89
C TYR A 426 23.25 -6.86 17.61
N ILE A 427 22.88 -7.97 18.25
CA ILE A 427 23.53 -9.27 18.11
C ILE A 427 22.64 -10.17 17.24
N ALA A 428 23.11 -10.49 16.03
CA ALA A 428 22.39 -11.39 15.12
C ALA A 428 22.38 -12.83 15.65
N PRO A 429 21.35 -13.63 15.38
CA PRO A 429 21.28 -15.03 15.78
C PRO A 429 22.47 -15.84 15.29
N LEU A 430 22.84 -16.83 16.07
CA LEU A 430 23.90 -17.79 15.72
C LEU A 430 23.29 -18.97 14.98
N THR A 431 23.99 -19.47 13.99
CA THR A 431 23.58 -20.62 13.17
C THR A 431 24.71 -21.64 13.10
N GLY A 432 24.38 -22.92 13.14
CA GLY A 432 25.35 -24.02 13.03
C GLY A 432 24.68 -25.34 12.70
N THR A 433 25.43 -26.29 12.18
CA THR A 433 24.97 -27.65 11.89
C THR A 433 24.95 -28.53 13.11
N SER A 434 25.56 -28.08 14.21
CA SER A 434 25.54 -28.76 15.52
C SER A 434 25.42 -27.76 16.65
N LEU A 435 24.86 -28.20 17.79
CA LEU A 435 24.81 -27.38 19.00
C LEU A 435 26.20 -27.08 19.55
N THR A 436 27.16 -28.02 19.35
CA THR A 436 28.55 -27.83 19.78
C THR A 436 29.19 -26.65 19.09
N ASP A 437 28.97 -26.48 17.76
CA ASP A 437 29.48 -25.35 17.00
C ASP A 437 28.87 -24.02 17.48
N ILE A 438 27.59 -24.03 17.84
CA ILE A 438 26.91 -22.85 18.36
C ILE A 438 27.47 -22.46 19.74
N PHE A 439 27.69 -23.42 20.63
CA PHE A 439 28.29 -23.15 21.94
C PHE A 439 29.73 -22.65 21.82
N ALA A 440 30.51 -23.17 20.87
CA ALA A 440 31.83 -22.65 20.56
C ALA A 440 31.76 -21.18 20.10
N GLN A 441 30.85 -20.85 19.17
CA GLN A 441 30.63 -19.47 18.70
C GLN A 441 30.18 -18.52 19.83
N LEU A 442 29.36 -18.98 20.77
CA LEU A 442 28.96 -18.21 21.95
C LEU A 442 30.16 -17.92 22.86
N SER A 443 31.00 -18.93 23.10
CA SER A 443 32.22 -18.80 23.91
C SER A 443 33.23 -17.85 23.25
N ASP A 444 33.50 -18.02 21.96
CA ASP A 444 34.42 -17.16 21.20
C ASP A 444 34.02 -15.69 21.19
N LYS A 445 32.72 -15.42 21.20
CA LYS A 445 32.19 -14.05 21.26
C LYS A 445 32.00 -13.51 22.67
N GLY A 446 32.31 -14.30 23.72
CA GLY A 446 32.09 -13.91 25.11
C GLY A 446 30.60 -13.76 25.49
N LEU A 447 29.70 -14.43 24.76
CA LEU A 447 28.24 -14.29 24.89
C LEU A 447 27.60 -15.36 25.77
N THR A 448 28.39 -16.21 26.45
CA THR A 448 27.91 -17.31 27.29
C THR A 448 26.99 -16.86 28.44
N ALA A 449 27.15 -15.62 28.92
CA ALA A 449 26.27 -15.02 29.94
C ALA A 449 24.97 -14.42 29.36
N GLN A 450 24.84 -14.28 28.05
CA GLN A 450 23.69 -13.73 27.34
C GLN A 450 22.89 -14.84 26.66
N LEU A 451 22.79 -15.99 27.33
CA LEU A 451 22.19 -17.21 26.79
C LEU A 451 20.82 -17.01 26.18
N ALA A 452 20.67 -17.78 25.14
CA ALA A 452 19.57 -17.93 24.24
C ALA A 452 18.18 -17.80 24.84
N MET A 453 17.37 -17.04 24.13
CA MET A 453 15.93 -17.19 24.22
C MET A 453 15.54 -18.51 23.51
N ASP A 454 15.15 -19.49 24.29
CA ASP A 454 14.28 -20.65 23.96
C ASP A 454 14.52 -21.56 22.73
N ALA A 455 15.40 -21.31 21.79
CA ALA A 455 15.29 -22.04 20.54
C ALA A 455 16.55 -22.80 20.12
N TYR A 456 16.67 -24.01 20.58
CA TYR A 456 17.57 -25.04 20.02
C TYR A 456 16.80 -25.88 18.97
N THR A 457 16.06 -25.24 18.05
CA THR A 457 15.33 -25.94 17.00
C THR A 457 16.14 -25.97 15.72
N ALA A 458 16.36 -27.18 15.19
CA ALA A 458 16.88 -27.34 13.83
C ALA A 458 15.75 -27.11 12.83
N ASN A 459 16.07 -26.44 11.71
CA ASN A 459 15.17 -26.37 10.56
C ASN A 459 15.13 -27.72 9.81
N ALA A 460 14.33 -27.82 8.74
CA ALA A 460 14.20 -29.01 7.91
C ALA A 460 15.53 -29.47 7.28
N ASP A 461 16.51 -28.59 7.11
CA ASP A 461 17.85 -28.87 6.58
C ASP A 461 18.87 -29.21 7.71
N GLY A 462 18.44 -29.35 8.96
CA GLY A 462 19.28 -29.69 10.10
C GLY A 462 20.14 -28.53 10.65
N VAL A 463 19.84 -27.29 10.25
CA VAL A 463 20.56 -26.11 10.73
C VAL A 463 19.89 -25.57 11.99
N TYR A 464 20.67 -25.50 13.07
CA TYR A 464 20.23 -24.90 14.33
C TYR A 464 20.34 -23.39 14.28
N THR A 465 19.32 -22.68 14.78
CA THR A 465 19.34 -21.24 15.01
C THR A 465 19.17 -20.96 16.49
N VAL A 466 20.08 -20.17 17.05
CA VAL A 466 20.04 -19.74 18.44
C VAL A 466 20.04 -18.22 18.51
N ALA A 467 18.94 -17.66 18.98
CA ALA A 467 18.85 -16.23 19.26
C ALA A 467 19.51 -15.91 20.61
N VAL A 468 20.21 -14.80 20.66
CA VAL A 468 20.90 -14.32 21.87
C VAL A 468 20.07 -13.20 22.49
N ASN A 469 20.00 -13.16 23.82
CA ASN A 469 19.35 -12.04 24.53
C ASN A 469 20.02 -10.73 24.14
N GLN A 470 19.24 -9.79 23.66
CA GLN A 470 19.74 -8.52 23.19
C GLN A 470 20.17 -7.62 24.37
N PRO A 471 21.20 -6.78 24.20
CA PRO A 471 21.55 -5.76 25.16
C PRO A 471 20.35 -4.87 25.54
N ALA A 472 20.28 -4.43 26.79
CA ALA A 472 19.18 -3.62 27.30
C ALA A 472 18.93 -2.33 26.49
N GLY A 473 20.00 -1.75 25.91
CA GLY A 473 19.89 -0.58 25.02
C GLY A 473 19.17 -0.90 23.72
N VAL A 474 19.41 -2.07 23.12
CA VAL A 474 18.73 -2.55 21.91
C VAL A 474 17.26 -2.80 22.22
N ASN A 475 16.95 -3.54 23.28
CA ASN A 475 15.55 -3.80 23.66
C ASN A 475 14.79 -2.49 23.93
N ARG A 476 15.41 -1.52 24.61
CA ARG A 476 14.82 -0.19 24.80
C ARG A 476 14.57 0.53 23.48
N TRP A 477 15.50 0.44 22.53
CA TRP A 477 15.33 1.01 21.20
C TRP A 477 14.15 0.39 20.43
N LEU A 478 13.99 -0.94 20.51
CA LEU A 478 12.85 -1.63 19.90
C LEU A 478 11.52 -1.14 20.48
N VAL A 479 11.44 -0.96 21.81
CA VAL A 479 10.25 -0.39 22.47
C VAL A 479 10.02 1.07 22.04
N ILE A 480 11.07 1.87 21.93
CA ILE A 480 10.97 3.27 21.46
C ILE A 480 10.40 3.30 20.03
N CYS A 481 10.88 2.45 19.11
CA CYS A 481 10.41 2.42 17.72
C CYS A 481 8.95 1.95 17.58
N VAL A 482 8.50 1.03 18.43
CA VAL A 482 7.14 0.46 18.31
C VAL A 482 6.10 1.25 19.12
N ALA A 483 6.50 1.88 20.22
CA ALA A 483 5.58 2.56 21.12
C ALA A 483 5.80 4.08 21.23
N LEU A 484 7.00 4.54 21.60
CA LEU A 484 7.25 5.95 21.93
C LEU A 484 7.24 6.86 20.69
N ILE A 485 7.98 6.50 19.64
CA ILE A 485 8.01 7.32 18.39
C ILE A 485 6.62 7.43 17.79
N PRO A 486 5.85 6.34 17.58
CA PRO A 486 4.47 6.45 17.14
C PRO A 486 3.60 7.31 18.08
N ALA A 487 3.72 7.15 19.39
CA ALA A 487 2.95 7.98 20.33
C ALA A 487 3.22 9.47 20.14
N LEU A 488 4.50 9.87 20.13
CA LEU A 488 4.86 11.29 19.96
C LEU A 488 4.40 11.85 18.60
N THR A 489 4.50 11.06 17.53
CA THR A 489 3.99 11.50 16.22
C THR A 489 2.48 11.67 16.23
N TYR A 490 1.71 10.82 16.92
CA TYR A 490 0.26 11.01 17.06
C TYR A 490 -0.10 12.27 17.85
N LEU A 491 0.69 12.60 18.89
CA LEU A 491 0.51 13.87 19.60
C LEU A 491 0.73 15.08 18.67
N ILE A 492 1.80 15.05 17.87
CA ILE A 492 2.08 16.12 16.89
C ILE A 492 0.94 16.19 15.85
N MET A 493 0.47 15.05 15.35
CA MET A 493 -0.66 15.00 14.42
C MET A 493 -1.95 15.54 15.06
N ALA A 494 -2.19 15.26 16.36
CA ALA A 494 -3.33 15.83 17.09
C ALA A 494 -3.25 17.36 17.11
N VAL A 495 -2.07 17.94 17.38
CA VAL A 495 -1.87 19.40 17.38
C VAL A 495 -2.17 19.99 16.01
N PHE A 496 -1.60 19.46 14.92
CA PHE A 496 -1.90 19.94 13.57
C PHE A 496 -3.37 19.73 13.18
N GLY A 497 -3.97 18.60 13.57
CA GLY A 497 -5.38 18.32 13.36
C GLY A 497 -6.31 19.29 14.11
N TYR A 498 -5.92 19.72 15.30
CA TYR A 498 -6.65 20.74 16.07
C TYR A 498 -6.63 22.11 15.38
N PHE A 499 -5.51 22.50 14.78
CA PHE A 499 -5.41 23.77 14.05
C PHE A 499 -5.99 23.70 12.63
N ASN A 500 -6.29 22.51 12.13
CA ASN A 500 -6.89 22.33 10.80
C ASN A 500 -8.42 22.46 10.88
N ASP A 501 -8.90 23.69 10.88
CA ASP A 501 -10.32 24.05 10.96
C ASP A 501 -10.96 24.30 9.58
N VAL A 502 -10.24 24.07 8.48
CA VAL A 502 -10.75 24.27 7.12
C VAL A 502 -12.07 23.54 6.86
N GLY A 503 -12.25 22.34 7.41
CA GLY A 503 -13.47 21.56 7.26
C GLY A 503 -14.73 22.26 7.77
N GLU A 504 -14.61 23.19 8.71
CA GLU A 504 -15.72 24.02 9.23
C GLU A 504 -16.08 25.15 8.24
N GLN A 505 -15.13 25.58 7.42
CA GLN A 505 -15.26 26.66 6.44
C GLN A 505 -15.73 26.15 5.06
N ILE A 506 -15.59 24.85 4.78
CA ILE A 506 -15.92 24.25 3.48
C ILE A 506 -17.32 24.60 2.97
N PRO A 507 -18.40 24.63 3.79
CA PRO A 507 -19.73 25.01 3.29
C PRO A 507 -19.80 26.43 2.72
N GLN A 508 -19.02 27.35 3.26
CA GLN A 508 -18.91 28.72 2.74
C GLN A 508 -18.00 28.77 1.51
N ILE A 509 -16.81 28.18 1.60
CA ILE A 509 -15.84 28.08 0.51
C ILE A 509 -16.48 27.49 -0.76
N SER A 510 -17.23 26.41 -0.61
CA SER A 510 -17.93 25.76 -1.72
C SER A 510 -18.96 26.68 -2.39
N ARG A 511 -19.71 27.46 -1.61
CA ARG A 511 -20.67 28.44 -2.16
C ARG A 511 -19.93 29.54 -2.93
N ASP A 512 -18.88 30.10 -2.36
CA ASP A 512 -18.11 31.19 -2.98
C ASP A 512 -17.45 30.75 -4.29
N ILE A 513 -16.93 29.50 -4.34
CA ILE A 513 -16.36 28.90 -5.55
C ILE A 513 -17.45 28.71 -6.62
N GLN A 514 -18.62 28.16 -6.25
CA GLN A 514 -19.72 27.98 -7.19
C GLN A 514 -20.24 29.30 -7.75
N GLU A 515 -20.33 30.35 -6.91
CA GLU A 515 -20.72 31.68 -7.37
C GLU A 515 -19.67 32.29 -8.32
N ARG A 516 -18.37 32.08 -8.06
CA ARG A 516 -17.29 32.52 -8.94
C ARG A 516 -17.41 31.84 -10.30
N HIS A 517 -17.51 30.53 -10.34
CA HIS A 517 -17.64 29.76 -11.59
C HIS A 517 -18.90 30.17 -12.37
N ARG A 518 -20.01 30.46 -11.66
CA ARG A 518 -21.22 30.96 -12.28
C ARG A 518 -21.01 32.32 -12.95
N ARG A 519 -20.37 33.27 -12.26
CA ARG A 519 -20.07 34.61 -12.82
C ARG A 519 -19.12 34.54 -14.02
N GLU A 520 -18.14 33.65 -13.97
CA GLU A 520 -17.21 33.40 -15.06
C GLU A 520 -17.90 32.77 -16.28
N ALA A 521 -18.84 31.84 -16.09
CA ALA A 521 -19.65 31.28 -17.17
C ALA A 521 -20.57 32.34 -17.79
N GLU A 522 -21.26 33.13 -16.96
CA GLU A 522 -22.11 34.24 -17.40
C GLU A 522 -21.31 35.30 -18.20
N ALA A 523 -20.07 35.62 -17.77
CA ALA A 523 -19.20 36.55 -18.48
C ALA A 523 -18.74 36.01 -19.85
N ARG A 524 -18.67 34.67 -20.02
CA ARG A 524 -18.38 34.01 -21.30
C ARG A 524 -19.64 33.76 -22.15
N GLY A 525 -20.83 34.12 -21.65
CA GLY A 525 -22.10 33.85 -22.33
C GLY A 525 -22.53 32.38 -22.29
N GLU A 526 -21.97 31.58 -21.40
CA GLU A 526 -22.24 30.16 -21.21
C GLU A 526 -23.25 29.95 -20.08
N VAL A 527 -24.09 28.91 -20.21
CA VAL A 527 -24.95 28.49 -19.10
C VAL A 527 -24.11 27.74 -18.09
N TYR A 528 -24.03 28.24 -16.86
CA TYR A 528 -23.33 27.52 -15.79
C TYR A 528 -24.06 26.23 -15.45
N VAL A 529 -23.35 25.12 -15.58
CA VAL A 529 -23.78 23.79 -15.13
C VAL A 529 -22.88 23.41 -13.98
N SER A 530 -23.47 23.12 -12.81
CA SER A 530 -22.69 22.75 -11.63
C SER A 530 -21.90 21.44 -11.90
N PRO A 531 -20.74 21.25 -11.25
CA PRO A 531 -19.97 19.99 -11.39
C PRO A 531 -20.82 18.74 -11.09
N GLU A 532 -21.75 18.85 -10.15
CA GLU A 532 -22.68 17.76 -9.80
C GLU A 532 -23.69 17.48 -10.92
N GLU A 533 -24.27 18.52 -11.54
CA GLU A 533 -25.16 18.38 -12.68
C GLU A 533 -24.43 17.84 -13.92
N LYS A 534 -23.21 18.31 -14.17
CA LYS A 534 -22.35 17.81 -15.25
C LYS A 534 -22.02 16.33 -15.04
N ALA A 535 -21.59 15.95 -13.83
CA ALA A 535 -21.31 14.56 -13.49
C ALA A 535 -22.59 13.69 -13.57
N ALA A 536 -23.74 14.20 -13.17
CA ALA A 536 -25.02 13.49 -13.29
C ALA A 536 -25.41 13.30 -14.76
N ALA A 537 -25.26 14.31 -15.61
CA ALA A 537 -25.54 14.22 -17.04
C ALA A 537 -24.60 13.25 -17.74
N GLU A 538 -23.30 13.31 -17.46
CA GLU A 538 -22.30 12.35 -17.97
C GLU A 538 -22.62 10.92 -17.50
N GLN A 539 -23.06 10.75 -16.26
CA GLN A 539 -23.44 9.43 -15.73
C GLN A 539 -24.68 8.87 -16.43
N ILE A 540 -25.68 9.70 -16.70
CA ILE A 540 -26.88 9.30 -17.43
C ILE A 540 -26.50 8.83 -18.86
N GLU A 541 -25.64 9.58 -19.53
CA GLU A 541 -25.18 9.22 -20.87
C GLU A 541 -24.33 7.94 -20.87
N ASN A 542 -23.43 7.80 -19.90
CA ASN A 542 -22.64 6.58 -19.72
C ASN A 542 -23.52 5.36 -19.40
N ASP A 543 -24.57 5.52 -18.58
CA ASP A 543 -25.52 4.45 -18.29
C ASP A 543 -26.34 4.07 -19.53
N ARG A 544 -26.73 5.05 -20.38
CA ARG A 544 -27.39 4.82 -21.67
C ARG A 544 -26.51 4.00 -22.61
N ILE A 545 -25.24 4.39 -22.76
CA ILE A 545 -24.27 3.66 -23.58
C ILE A 545 -24.05 2.24 -23.05
N ALA A 546 -23.96 2.08 -21.72
CA ALA A 546 -23.80 0.77 -21.12
C ALA A 546 -24.99 -0.16 -21.38
N GLU A 547 -26.20 0.38 -21.35
CA GLU A 547 -27.41 -0.39 -21.65
C GLU A 547 -27.53 -0.74 -23.15
N GLU A 548 -27.18 0.16 -24.05
CA GLU A 548 -27.10 -0.13 -25.48
C GLU A 548 -26.10 -1.27 -25.79
N ASN A 549 -24.90 -1.21 -25.18
CA ASN A 549 -23.90 -2.26 -25.30
C ASN A 549 -24.42 -3.61 -24.74
N ARG A 550 -25.11 -3.61 -23.61
CA ARG A 550 -25.73 -4.80 -23.02
C ARG A 550 -26.73 -5.45 -23.98
N ILE A 551 -27.63 -4.62 -24.56
CA ILE A 551 -28.65 -5.07 -25.51
C ILE A 551 -28.00 -5.65 -26.77
N ALA A 552 -26.97 -4.98 -27.31
CA ALA A 552 -26.24 -5.45 -28.48
C ALA A 552 -25.56 -6.81 -28.22
N GLU A 553 -24.89 -6.97 -27.07
CA GLU A 553 -24.28 -8.23 -26.65
C GLU A 553 -25.31 -9.35 -26.44
N LEU A 554 -26.46 -9.04 -25.86
CA LEU A 554 -27.55 -9.99 -25.67
C LEU A 554 -28.10 -10.47 -27.01
N LYS A 555 -28.36 -9.55 -27.98
CA LYS A 555 -28.80 -9.89 -29.33
C LYS A 555 -27.82 -10.83 -30.01
N ALA A 556 -26.52 -10.48 -30.02
CA ALA A 556 -25.48 -11.31 -30.62
C ALA A 556 -25.35 -12.70 -29.95
N LYS A 557 -25.61 -12.80 -28.63
CA LYS A 557 -25.64 -14.05 -27.90
C LYS A 557 -26.86 -14.91 -28.26
N CYS A 558 -28.02 -14.30 -28.39
CA CYS A 558 -29.28 -14.97 -28.76
C CYS A 558 -29.17 -15.52 -30.20
N GLU A 559 -28.66 -14.75 -31.15
CA GLU A 559 -28.40 -15.21 -32.52
C GLU A 559 -27.48 -16.44 -32.56
N LYS A 560 -26.38 -16.41 -31.79
CA LYS A 560 -25.42 -17.55 -31.73
C LYS A 560 -26.01 -18.82 -31.14
N LYS A 561 -26.97 -18.68 -30.22
CA LYS A 561 -27.52 -19.80 -29.44
C LYS A 561 -28.92 -20.22 -29.89
N GLY A 562 -29.52 -19.55 -30.88
CA GLY A 562 -30.89 -19.79 -31.32
C GLY A 562 -31.94 -19.51 -30.22
N LEU A 563 -31.68 -18.53 -29.33
CA LEU A 563 -32.58 -18.14 -28.25
C LEU A 563 -33.40 -16.93 -28.64
N SER A 564 -34.61 -16.80 -28.08
CA SER A 564 -35.43 -15.58 -28.25
C SER A 564 -34.82 -14.44 -27.44
N PHE A 565 -34.59 -13.30 -28.10
CA PHE A 565 -34.12 -12.08 -27.41
C PHE A 565 -35.15 -11.58 -26.38
N GLU A 566 -36.43 -11.61 -26.75
CA GLU A 566 -37.51 -11.12 -25.90
C GLU A 566 -37.62 -11.89 -24.58
N GLU A 567 -37.45 -13.23 -24.63
CA GLU A 567 -37.49 -14.05 -23.45
C GLU A 567 -36.28 -13.81 -22.51
N GLU A 568 -35.09 -13.68 -23.07
CA GLU A 568 -33.88 -13.43 -22.28
C GLU A 568 -33.87 -12.01 -21.70
N GLU A 569 -34.38 -11.02 -22.44
CA GLU A 569 -34.56 -9.67 -21.95
C GLU A 569 -35.60 -9.60 -20.82
N ALA A 570 -36.75 -10.28 -21.00
CA ALA A 570 -37.80 -10.36 -19.95
C ALA A 570 -37.25 -11.00 -18.65
N LYS A 571 -36.45 -12.06 -18.74
CA LYS A 571 -35.78 -12.68 -17.59
C LYS A 571 -34.81 -11.72 -16.88
N TYR A 572 -34.09 -10.91 -17.66
CA TYR A 572 -33.18 -9.92 -17.08
C TYR A 572 -33.94 -8.80 -16.36
N GLN A 573 -34.99 -8.26 -16.97
CA GLN A 573 -35.83 -7.22 -16.40
C GLN A 573 -36.55 -7.70 -15.12
N ALA A 574 -37.03 -8.94 -15.11
CA ALA A 574 -37.63 -9.56 -13.92
C ALA A 574 -36.62 -9.65 -12.74
N LYS A 575 -35.37 -10.07 -13.01
CA LYS A 575 -34.30 -10.10 -11.99
C LYS A 575 -33.94 -8.70 -11.50
N LEU A 576 -33.93 -7.72 -12.38
CA LEU A 576 -33.65 -6.32 -12.02
C LEU A 576 -34.77 -5.75 -11.12
N ALA A 577 -36.04 -6.02 -11.46
CA ALA A 577 -37.20 -5.63 -10.65
C ALA A 577 -37.16 -6.27 -9.26
N GLU A 578 -36.85 -7.57 -9.18
CA GLU A 578 -36.71 -8.28 -7.89
C GLU A 578 -35.57 -7.69 -7.04
N ALA A 579 -34.43 -7.38 -7.65
CA ALA A 579 -33.30 -6.75 -6.97
C ALA A 579 -33.64 -5.35 -6.44
N LYS A 580 -34.37 -4.53 -7.22
CA LYS A 580 -34.87 -3.22 -6.80
C LYS A 580 -35.86 -3.33 -5.64
N ALA A 581 -36.83 -4.22 -5.73
CA ALA A 581 -37.80 -4.46 -4.66
C ALA A 581 -37.14 -4.92 -3.34
N LYS A 582 -36.13 -5.79 -3.42
CA LYS A 582 -35.32 -6.20 -2.25
C LYS A 582 -34.54 -5.02 -1.65
N ALA A 583 -33.98 -4.16 -2.48
CA ALA A 583 -33.24 -2.98 -2.03
C ALA A 583 -34.17 -1.96 -1.36
N GLU A 584 -35.33 -1.70 -1.93
CA GLU A 584 -36.36 -0.82 -1.37
C GLU A 584 -36.96 -1.36 -0.05
N ALA A 585 -37.22 -2.65 0.03
CA ALA A 585 -37.65 -3.30 1.26
C ALA A 585 -36.59 -3.21 2.38
N LYS A 586 -35.33 -3.31 2.01
CA LYS A 586 -34.19 -3.15 2.94
C LYS A 586 -34.03 -1.69 3.40
N ALA A 587 -34.24 -0.74 2.51
CA ALA A 587 -34.21 0.70 2.81
C ALA A 587 -35.41 1.09 3.71
N ALA A 588 -36.62 0.60 3.42
CA ALA A 588 -37.79 0.82 4.24
C ALA A 588 -37.68 0.22 5.65
N LYS A 589 -37.05 -0.96 5.80
CA LYS A 589 -36.72 -1.54 7.12
C LYS A 589 -35.68 -0.72 7.89
N LYS A 590 -34.77 -0.04 7.18
CA LYS A 590 -33.72 0.81 7.78
C LYS A 590 -34.26 2.20 8.18
N ALA A 591 -35.29 2.68 7.49
CA ALA A 591 -35.99 3.93 7.82
C ALA A 591 -37.00 3.78 8.98
N LYS A 592 -37.41 2.55 9.33
CA LYS A 592 -38.29 2.24 10.46
C LYS A 592 -37.55 1.88 11.76
N LYS A 593 -36.22 1.79 11.72
CA LYS A 593 -35.31 1.68 12.88
C LYS A 593 -34.60 3.01 13.12
#